data_bad6d6282a19cbc4d1b8cec8fcbb84d9
#
_entry.id   bad6d6282a19cbc4d1b8cec8fcbb84d9
#
_cell.length_a   1.000
_cell.length_b   1.000
_cell.length_c   1.000
_cell.angle_alpha   90.00
_cell.angle_beta   90.00
_cell.angle_gamma   90.00
#
_symmetry.space_group_name_H-M   'P 1'
#
loop_
_entity.id
_entity.type
_entity.pdbx_description
1 polymer ?
#
loop_
_entity_poly.entity_id
_entity_poly.type
_entity_poly.pdbx_seq_one_letter_code
_entity_poly.pdbx_strand_id
1 'polypeptide(L)'
;MPPSLNPYQKAKIRVTEKRSELQKFFYAAGDLVAFAGRFFRDVLKPPYEWREILYQCFLVGYKSTFLIGLTGFIMGAVLTIQTRPSMAQFGAISMIPGMISVSVVREIGPVITALICCGKIGSRMGAELGSMKVTEQIDAMEVSAINPFRYLVVTRTLATILMVPLLTIYSDLIALFGGYLAMNIHDTSTLRHFFVAAMSHLEFIDVFPAIIKTFFFGFVVGLIGCYKGWNARRGTESVGMAANSAVVASSLAVFVIDMLAAQITDLLV
;
A
#
# COMPACT_ATOMS: atom_id res chain seq x y z
N MET A 1 39.92 30.15 11.75
CA MET A 1 38.50 30.44 11.57
C MET A 1 38.24 30.57 10.06
N PRO A 2 37.39 29.81 9.43
CA PRO A 2 37.04 30.05 8.02
C PRO A 2 36.27 31.36 7.91
N PRO A 3 36.49 32.16 6.84
CA PRO A 3 35.88 33.48 6.68
C PRO A 3 34.36 33.36 6.63
N SER A 4 33.68 34.23 7.36
CA SER A 4 32.21 34.30 7.41
C SER A 4 31.67 34.64 6.01
N LEU A 5 30.99 33.67 5.39
CA LEU A 5 30.37 33.85 4.08
C LEU A 5 29.33 34.98 4.11
N ASN A 6 29.45 35.91 3.16
CA ASN A 6 28.53 37.03 2.95
C ASN A 6 27.10 36.52 2.73
N PRO A 7 26.03 37.20 3.23
CA PRO A 7 24.64 36.81 3.06
C PRO A 7 24.26 36.44 1.61
N TYR A 8 24.82 37.12 0.64
CA TYR A 8 24.64 36.86 -0.79
C TYR A 8 25.24 35.53 -1.24
N GLN A 9 26.40 35.14 -0.70
CA GLN A 9 27.01 33.84 -0.96
C GLN A 9 26.20 32.67 -0.31
N LYS A 10 25.69 32.89 0.92
CA LYS A 10 24.80 31.94 1.59
C LYS A 10 23.50 31.75 0.83
N ALA A 11 22.89 32.80 0.28
CA ALA A 11 21.70 32.74 -0.54
C ALA A 11 21.95 31.98 -1.86
N LYS A 12 23.09 32.27 -2.53
CA LYS A 12 23.47 31.57 -3.77
C LYS A 12 23.74 30.09 -3.57
N ILE A 13 24.40 29.72 -2.47
CA ILE A 13 24.61 28.30 -2.10
C ILE A 13 23.27 27.60 -1.85
N ARG A 14 22.34 28.19 -1.08
CA ARG A 14 21.01 27.65 -0.83
C ARG A 14 20.17 27.45 -2.10
N VAL A 15 20.24 28.40 -3.03
CA VAL A 15 19.53 28.31 -4.32
C VAL A 15 20.12 27.20 -5.19
N THR A 16 21.45 27.03 -5.19
CA THR A 16 22.14 25.98 -5.95
C THR A 16 21.86 24.59 -5.35
N GLU A 17 21.90 24.49 -4.01
CA GLU A 17 21.52 23.23 -3.31
C GLU A 17 20.06 22.85 -3.58
N LYS A 18 19.14 23.80 -3.48
CA LYS A 18 17.70 23.56 -3.75
C LYS A 18 17.45 23.16 -5.21
N ARG A 19 18.20 23.73 -6.16
CA ARG A 19 18.13 23.35 -7.56
C ARG A 19 18.69 21.95 -7.81
N SER A 20 19.73 21.55 -7.09
CA SER A 20 20.29 20.19 -7.17
C SER A 20 19.33 19.14 -6.57
N GLU A 21 18.62 19.44 -5.50
CA GLU A 21 17.63 18.53 -4.88
C GLU A 21 16.41 18.33 -5.79
N LEU A 22 15.89 19.39 -6.40
CA LEU A 22 14.83 19.29 -7.42
C LEU A 22 15.26 18.44 -8.62
N GLN A 23 16.47 18.61 -9.11
CA GLN A 23 17.01 17.80 -10.20
C GLN A 23 17.11 16.33 -9.79
N LYS A 24 17.62 16.03 -8.60
CA LYS A 24 17.68 14.65 -8.07
C LYS A 24 16.28 14.01 -7.97
N PHE A 25 15.30 14.80 -7.53
CA PHE A 25 13.90 14.31 -7.47
C PHE A 25 13.35 13.96 -8.86
N PHE A 26 13.55 14.84 -9.87
CA PHE A 26 13.11 14.55 -11.24
C PHE A 26 13.83 13.35 -11.86
N TYR A 27 15.14 13.20 -11.60
CA TYR A 27 15.87 12.00 -12.04
C TYR A 27 15.34 10.74 -11.37
N ALA A 28 15.13 10.76 -10.06
CA ALA A 28 14.58 9.61 -9.34
C ALA A 28 13.15 9.26 -9.81
N ALA A 29 12.32 10.26 -10.11
CA ALA A 29 10.99 10.05 -10.67
C ALA A 29 11.08 9.47 -12.10
N GLY A 30 11.97 9.98 -12.94
CA GLY A 30 12.23 9.46 -14.28
C GLY A 30 12.71 8.00 -14.27
N ASP A 31 13.64 7.68 -13.37
CA ASP A 31 14.13 6.30 -13.18
C ASP A 31 13.02 5.34 -12.72
N LEU A 32 12.14 5.81 -11.81
CA LEU A 32 10.99 5.01 -11.35
C LEU A 32 10.00 4.76 -12.50
N VAL A 33 9.72 5.76 -13.34
CA VAL A 33 8.87 5.62 -14.52
C VAL A 33 9.50 4.66 -15.54
N ALA A 34 10.81 4.76 -15.79
CA ALA A 34 11.53 3.84 -16.66
C ALA A 34 11.50 2.40 -16.11
N PHE A 35 11.64 2.23 -14.79
CA PHE A 35 11.54 0.93 -14.11
C PHE A 35 10.12 0.35 -14.25
N ALA A 36 9.07 1.17 -14.09
CA ALA A 36 7.69 0.77 -14.35
C ALA A 36 7.46 0.38 -15.82
N GLY A 37 8.02 1.15 -16.77
CA GLY A 37 7.96 0.82 -18.19
C GLY A 37 8.62 -0.53 -18.51
N ARG A 38 9.77 -0.82 -17.86
CA ARG A 38 10.42 -2.14 -17.96
C ARG A 38 9.54 -3.25 -17.41
N PHE A 39 8.87 -3.01 -16.27
CA PHE A 39 7.91 -3.98 -15.70
C PHE A 39 6.81 -4.33 -16.70
N PHE A 40 6.11 -3.33 -17.29
CA PHE A 40 5.05 -3.58 -18.26
C PHE A 40 5.53 -4.29 -19.51
N ARG A 41 6.74 -4.00 -19.97
CA ARG A 41 7.34 -4.68 -21.12
C ARG A 41 7.66 -6.15 -20.82
N ASP A 42 8.17 -6.43 -19.62
CA ASP A 42 8.68 -7.76 -19.26
C ASP A 42 7.57 -8.66 -18.69
N VAL A 43 6.49 -8.12 -18.17
CA VAL A 43 5.31 -8.89 -17.73
C VAL A 43 4.59 -9.57 -18.90
N LEU A 44 4.64 -8.97 -20.10
CA LEU A 44 3.99 -9.53 -21.29
C LEU A 44 4.80 -10.61 -22.02
N LYS A 45 6.06 -10.85 -21.60
CA LYS A 45 6.96 -11.79 -22.28
C LYS A 45 7.03 -13.14 -21.57
N PRO A 46 6.77 -14.27 -22.25
CA PRO A 46 7.02 -15.59 -21.69
C PRO A 46 8.54 -15.85 -21.58
N PRO A 47 9.02 -16.81 -20.75
CA PRO A 47 8.27 -17.71 -19.89
C PRO A 47 7.78 -17.04 -18.59
N TYR A 48 6.62 -17.50 -18.09
CA TYR A 48 6.08 -17.03 -16.82
C TYR A 48 6.50 -17.96 -15.69
N GLU A 49 7.05 -17.39 -14.63
CA GLU A 49 7.47 -18.11 -13.42
C GLU A 49 6.27 -18.30 -12.45
N TRP A 50 5.24 -19.06 -12.90
CA TRP A 50 4.00 -19.25 -12.14
C TRP A 50 4.23 -19.78 -10.72
N ARG A 51 5.19 -20.68 -10.58
CA ARG A 51 5.53 -21.25 -9.26
C ARG A 51 6.05 -20.19 -8.31
N GLU A 52 6.88 -19.28 -8.79
CA GLU A 52 7.41 -18.17 -7.99
C GLU A 52 6.32 -17.13 -7.69
N ILE A 53 5.45 -16.80 -8.66
CA ILE A 53 4.31 -15.90 -8.44
C ILE A 53 3.41 -16.45 -7.32
N LEU A 54 3.02 -17.73 -7.38
CA LEU A 54 2.19 -18.35 -6.34
C LEU A 54 2.89 -18.37 -4.97
N TYR A 55 4.20 -18.65 -4.95
CA TYR A 55 4.99 -18.61 -3.73
C TYR A 55 5.03 -17.20 -3.13
N GLN A 56 5.21 -16.17 -3.94
CA GLN A 56 5.18 -14.78 -3.50
C GLN A 56 3.76 -14.37 -3.05
N CYS A 57 2.69 -14.81 -3.73
CA CYS A 57 1.31 -14.62 -3.27
C CYS A 57 1.09 -15.21 -1.87
N PHE A 58 1.57 -16.43 -1.65
CA PHE A 58 1.50 -17.06 -0.32
C PHE A 58 2.26 -16.24 0.74
N LEU A 59 3.47 -15.80 0.43
CA LEU A 59 4.27 -15.00 1.35
C LEU A 59 3.64 -13.64 1.69
N VAL A 60 3.07 -12.97 0.68
CA VAL A 60 2.38 -11.69 0.84
C VAL A 60 1.07 -11.87 1.61
N GLY A 61 0.25 -12.83 1.19
CA GLY A 61 -1.07 -13.08 1.77
C GLY A 61 -0.98 -13.64 3.17
N TYR A 62 -0.53 -14.88 3.30
CA TYR A 62 -0.56 -15.63 4.55
C TYR A 62 0.14 -14.89 5.71
N LYS A 63 1.35 -14.38 5.46
CA LYS A 63 2.08 -13.67 6.53
C LYS A 63 1.44 -12.35 6.95
N SER A 64 0.57 -11.76 6.13
CA SER A 64 -0.06 -10.46 6.43
C SER A 64 -1.48 -10.60 6.98
N THR A 65 -2.15 -11.73 6.77
CA THR A 65 -3.54 -11.96 7.16
C THR A 65 -3.81 -11.64 8.62
N PHE A 66 -2.99 -12.15 9.55
CA PHE A 66 -3.21 -11.92 10.98
C PHE A 66 -3.16 -10.43 11.37
N LEU A 67 -2.13 -9.71 10.89
CA LEU A 67 -1.96 -8.29 11.21
C LEU A 67 -3.09 -7.45 10.61
N ILE A 68 -3.45 -7.71 9.35
CA ILE A 68 -4.51 -7.00 8.65
C ILE A 68 -5.88 -7.30 9.28
N GLY A 69 -6.14 -8.56 9.64
CA GLY A 69 -7.37 -8.93 10.32
C GLY A 69 -7.50 -8.25 11.69
N LEU A 70 -6.43 -8.27 12.49
CA LEU A 70 -6.44 -7.61 13.80
C LEU A 70 -6.67 -6.10 13.69
N THR A 71 -5.98 -5.44 12.77
CA THR A 71 -6.15 -3.99 12.54
C THR A 71 -7.53 -3.66 11.99
N GLY A 72 -8.04 -4.43 11.02
CA GLY A 72 -9.41 -4.28 10.51
C GLY A 72 -10.45 -4.41 11.62
N PHE A 73 -10.35 -5.46 12.45
CA PHE A 73 -11.24 -5.66 13.60
C PHE A 73 -11.26 -4.46 14.55
N ILE A 74 -10.08 -3.98 14.96
CA ILE A 74 -9.95 -2.83 15.85
C ILE A 74 -10.55 -1.58 15.22
N MET A 75 -10.29 -1.35 13.93
CA MET A 75 -10.81 -0.18 13.22
C MET A 75 -12.34 -0.17 13.15
N GLY A 76 -12.95 -1.30 12.80
CA GLY A 76 -14.42 -1.42 12.79
C GLY A 76 -15.04 -1.20 14.17
N ALA A 77 -14.43 -1.77 15.20
CA ALA A 77 -14.87 -1.57 16.58
C ALA A 77 -14.74 -0.11 17.03
N VAL A 78 -13.60 0.53 16.77
CA VAL A 78 -13.35 1.95 17.13
C VAL A 78 -14.32 2.88 16.41
N LEU A 79 -14.54 2.69 15.11
CA LEU A 79 -15.49 3.49 14.33
C LEU A 79 -16.89 3.39 14.93
N THR A 80 -17.34 2.19 15.29
CA THR A 80 -18.65 1.99 15.90
C THR A 80 -18.76 2.72 17.24
N ILE A 81 -17.76 2.58 18.12
CA ILE A 81 -17.73 3.22 19.43
C ILE A 81 -17.76 4.76 19.29
N GLN A 82 -17.03 5.32 18.33
CA GLN A 82 -16.96 6.75 18.10
C GLN A 82 -18.23 7.32 17.45
N THR A 83 -18.85 6.59 16.53
CA THR A 83 -20.04 7.05 15.80
C THR A 83 -21.30 6.94 16.64
N ARG A 84 -21.39 5.93 17.53
CA ARG A 84 -22.58 5.65 18.32
C ARG A 84 -23.10 6.82 19.15
N PRO A 85 -22.30 7.56 19.94
CA PRO A 85 -22.80 8.67 20.75
C PRO A 85 -23.48 9.76 19.92
N SER A 86 -22.88 10.10 18.78
CA SER A 86 -23.44 11.10 17.87
C SER A 86 -24.77 10.63 17.27
N MET A 87 -24.83 9.40 16.79
CA MET A 87 -26.06 8.84 16.20
C MET A 87 -27.18 8.67 17.24
N ALA A 88 -26.83 8.34 18.48
CA ALA A 88 -27.80 8.24 19.58
C ALA A 88 -28.47 9.61 19.89
N GLN A 89 -27.73 10.71 19.84
CA GLN A 89 -28.27 12.06 20.02
C GLN A 89 -29.31 12.42 18.95
N PHE A 90 -29.15 11.94 17.73
CA PHE A 90 -30.09 12.15 16.63
C PHE A 90 -31.19 11.07 16.54
N GLY A 91 -31.19 10.07 17.43
CA GLY A 91 -32.13 8.95 17.36
C GLY A 91 -31.92 8.00 16.16
N ALA A 92 -30.76 8.07 15.54
CA ALA A 92 -30.43 7.37 14.27
C ALA A 92 -29.51 6.15 14.47
N ILE A 93 -29.63 5.44 15.59
CA ILE A 93 -28.79 4.27 15.92
C ILE A 93 -28.87 3.17 14.84
N SER A 94 -30.05 3.00 14.22
CA SER A 94 -30.27 2.00 13.15
C SER A 94 -29.45 2.28 11.89
N MET A 95 -28.95 3.48 11.67
CA MET A 95 -28.12 3.84 10.51
C MET A 95 -26.61 3.52 10.70
N ILE A 96 -26.19 3.20 11.93
CA ILE A 96 -24.79 2.95 12.26
C ILE A 96 -24.17 1.83 11.38
N PRO A 97 -24.80 0.66 11.20
CA PRO A 97 -24.21 -0.40 10.36
C PRO A 97 -23.95 0.04 8.92
N GLY A 98 -24.89 0.78 8.32
CA GLY A 98 -24.75 1.33 6.97
C GLY A 98 -23.61 2.34 6.85
N MET A 99 -23.55 3.30 7.78
CA MET A 99 -22.48 4.31 7.78
C MET A 99 -21.09 3.70 7.94
N ILE A 100 -20.94 2.70 8.82
CA ILE A 100 -19.68 2.02 9.03
C ILE A 100 -19.28 1.22 7.78
N SER A 101 -20.24 0.49 7.17
CA SER A 101 -19.95 -0.30 5.99
C SER A 101 -19.47 0.56 4.82
N VAL A 102 -20.13 1.67 4.53
CA VAL A 102 -19.72 2.61 3.48
C VAL A 102 -18.35 3.21 3.79
N SER A 103 -18.13 3.69 5.02
CA SER A 103 -16.84 4.31 5.41
C SER A 103 -15.68 3.32 5.35
N VAL A 104 -15.88 2.08 5.78
CA VAL A 104 -14.85 1.04 5.77
C VAL A 104 -14.55 0.61 4.34
N VAL A 105 -15.54 0.21 3.58
CA VAL A 105 -15.34 -0.36 2.24
C VAL A 105 -14.84 0.68 1.24
N ARG A 106 -15.36 1.91 1.29
CA ARG A 106 -15.02 2.96 0.33
C ARG A 106 -13.62 3.53 0.54
N GLU A 107 -13.20 3.75 1.81
CA GLU A 107 -11.97 4.51 2.09
C GLU A 107 -11.05 3.82 3.10
N ILE A 108 -11.53 3.58 4.31
CA ILE A 108 -10.69 3.25 5.45
C ILE A 108 -10.01 1.89 5.29
N GLY A 109 -10.76 0.87 4.87
CA GLY A 109 -10.25 -0.48 4.65
C GLY A 109 -9.14 -0.54 3.60
N PRO A 110 -9.39 -0.05 2.37
CA PRO A 110 -8.38 0.01 1.32
C PRO A 110 -7.09 0.72 1.73
N VAL A 111 -7.20 1.93 2.30
CA VAL A 111 -6.03 2.75 2.66
C VAL A 111 -5.21 2.12 3.78
N ILE A 112 -5.86 1.67 4.86
CA ILE A 112 -5.16 1.09 6.01
C ILE A 112 -4.49 -0.24 5.61
N THR A 113 -5.19 -1.08 4.85
CA THR A 113 -4.60 -2.32 4.33
C THR A 113 -3.38 -2.04 3.46
N ALA A 114 -3.45 -1.04 2.57
CA ALA A 114 -2.33 -0.64 1.74
C ALA A 114 -1.15 -0.11 2.56
N LEU A 115 -1.38 0.71 3.59
CA LEU A 115 -0.32 1.24 4.47
C LEU A 115 0.37 0.12 5.27
N ILE A 116 -0.39 -0.85 5.77
CA ILE A 116 0.18 -2.04 6.42
C ILE A 116 1.03 -2.84 5.43
N CYS A 117 0.55 -2.99 4.20
CA CYS A 117 1.30 -3.64 3.13
C CYS A 117 2.59 -2.87 2.78
N CYS A 118 2.57 -1.53 2.73
CA CYS A 118 3.77 -0.71 2.57
C CYS A 118 4.81 -1.02 3.66
N GLY A 119 4.38 -1.00 4.92
CA GLY A 119 5.25 -1.26 6.07
C GLY A 119 5.83 -2.67 6.08
N LYS A 120 5.01 -3.68 5.81
CA LYS A 120 5.41 -5.09 5.93
C LYS A 120 5.98 -5.66 4.64
N ILE A 121 5.28 -5.48 3.53
CA ILE A 121 5.63 -6.11 2.25
C ILE A 121 6.65 -5.24 1.52
N GLY A 122 6.41 -3.93 1.42
CA GLY A 122 7.33 -2.98 0.77
C GLY A 122 8.70 -2.96 1.44
N SER A 123 8.75 -2.89 2.78
CA SER A 123 9.99 -2.97 3.56
C SER A 123 10.73 -4.29 3.30
N ARG A 124 10.01 -5.42 3.36
CA ARG A 124 10.58 -6.74 3.12
C ARG A 124 11.18 -6.85 1.72
N MET A 125 10.45 -6.43 0.67
CA MET A 125 10.95 -6.45 -0.71
C MET A 125 12.18 -5.57 -0.88
N GLY A 126 12.18 -4.38 -0.28
CA GLY A 126 13.32 -3.48 -0.26
C GLY A 126 14.56 -4.09 0.40
N ALA A 127 14.37 -4.76 1.54
CA ALA A 127 15.44 -5.43 2.27
C ALA A 127 15.96 -6.68 1.53
N GLU A 128 15.07 -7.56 1.04
CA GLU A 128 15.45 -8.79 0.32
C GLU A 128 16.24 -8.48 -0.95
N LEU A 129 15.69 -7.62 -1.83
CA LEU A 129 16.38 -7.24 -3.06
C LEU A 129 17.65 -6.44 -2.78
N GLY A 130 17.62 -5.56 -1.78
CA GLY A 130 18.80 -4.82 -1.34
C GLY A 130 19.91 -5.73 -0.87
N SER A 131 19.58 -6.75 -0.07
CA SER A 131 20.54 -7.78 0.36
C SER A 131 21.11 -8.58 -0.82
N MET A 132 20.24 -9.03 -1.75
CA MET A 132 20.67 -9.76 -2.96
C MET A 132 21.57 -8.90 -3.85
N LYS A 133 21.34 -7.57 -3.92
CA LYS A 133 22.19 -6.66 -4.68
C LYS A 133 23.57 -6.49 -4.03
N VAL A 134 23.60 -6.30 -2.71
CA VAL A 134 24.85 -6.13 -1.95
C VAL A 134 25.73 -7.39 -1.98
N THR A 135 25.10 -8.56 -1.98
CA THR A 135 25.82 -9.86 -2.03
C THR A 135 26.05 -10.37 -3.47
N GLU A 136 25.83 -9.53 -4.48
CA GLU A 136 26.04 -9.82 -5.90
C GLU A 136 25.24 -11.02 -6.44
N GLN A 137 24.19 -11.45 -5.72
CA GLN A 137 23.31 -12.55 -6.14
C GLN A 137 22.54 -12.22 -7.42
N ILE A 138 22.13 -10.95 -7.60
CA ILE A 138 21.46 -10.50 -8.83
C ILE A 138 22.39 -10.63 -10.03
N ASP A 139 23.65 -10.26 -9.86
CA ASP A 139 24.68 -10.35 -10.92
C ASP A 139 25.02 -11.82 -11.23
N ALA A 140 25.05 -12.69 -10.22
CA ALA A 140 25.22 -14.13 -10.39
C ALA A 140 24.06 -14.79 -11.18
N MET A 141 22.81 -14.32 -10.99
CA MET A 141 21.66 -14.77 -11.78
C MET A 141 21.81 -14.42 -13.27
N GLU A 142 22.32 -13.21 -13.58
CA GLU A 142 22.57 -12.80 -14.98
C GLU A 142 23.62 -13.69 -15.66
N VAL A 143 24.70 -14.02 -14.96
CA VAL A 143 25.73 -14.94 -15.47
C VAL A 143 25.15 -16.33 -15.70
N SER A 144 24.17 -16.75 -14.90
CA SER A 144 23.46 -18.04 -15.05
C SER A 144 22.35 -18.01 -16.11
N ALA A 145 22.31 -16.98 -16.97
CA ALA A 145 21.30 -16.78 -18.02
C ALA A 145 19.85 -16.67 -17.52
N ILE A 146 19.65 -16.39 -16.24
CA ILE A 146 18.34 -16.10 -15.65
C ILE A 146 18.12 -14.58 -15.71
N ASN A 147 16.95 -14.13 -16.20
CA ASN A 147 16.62 -12.71 -16.17
C ASN A 147 16.17 -12.32 -14.74
N PRO A 148 17.03 -11.65 -13.95
CA PRO A 148 16.73 -11.37 -12.56
C PRO A 148 15.59 -10.35 -12.40
N PHE A 149 15.43 -9.43 -13.34
CA PHE A 149 14.33 -8.47 -13.29
C PHE A 149 12.97 -9.16 -13.37
N ARG A 150 12.83 -10.13 -14.27
CA ARG A 150 11.60 -10.90 -14.41
C ARG A 150 11.35 -11.79 -13.20
N TYR A 151 12.38 -12.53 -12.77
CA TYR A 151 12.27 -13.46 -11.67
C TYR A 151 12.00 -12.78 -10.32
N LEU A 152 12.63 -11.61 -10.05
CA LEU A 152 12.54 -10.93 -8.76
C LEU A 152 11.50 -9.81 -8.72
N VAL A 153 11.45 -8.95 -9.75
CA VAL A 153 10.60 -7.76 -9.73
C VAL A 153 9.19 -8.09 -10.21
N VAL A 154 9.08 -8.75 -11.38
CA VAL A 154 7.77 -9.01 -11.98
C VAL A 154 6.94 -9.95 -11.10
N THR A 155 7.51 -11.03 -10.59
CA THR A 155 6.79 -11.99 -9.74
C THR A 155 6.28 -11.36 -8.44
N ARG A 156 7.13 -10.57 -7.77
CA ARG A 156 6.75 -9.89 -6.51
C ARG A 156 5.69 -8.82 -6.72
N THR A 157 5.83 -8.01 -7.78
CA THR A 157 4.85 -6.96 -8.08
C THR A 157 3.50 -7.56 -8.50
N LEU A 158 3.47 -8.62 -9.31
CA LEU A 158 2.24 -9.32 -9.63
C LEU A 158 1.57 -9.92 -8.38
N ALA A 159 2.37 -10.50 -7.50
CA ALA A 159 1.85 -11.05 -6.24
C ALA A 159 1.18 -9.97 -5.38
N THR A 160 1.75 -8.76 -5.28
CA THR A 160 1.12 -7.66 -4.54
C THR A 160 -0.12 -7.13 -5.23
N ILE A 161 -0.13 -6.99 -6.54
CA ILE A 161 -1.31 -6.59 -7.31
C ILE A 161 -2.50 -7.50 -7.03
N LEU A 162 -2.27 -8.81 -6.95
CA LEU A 162 -3.32 -9.80 -6.73
C LEU A 162 -3.74 -9.91 -5.25
N MET A 163 -2.76 -9.85 -4.34
CA MET A 163 -3.02 -10.12 -2.93
C MET A 163 -3.54 -8.92 -2.15
N VAL A 164 -3.17 -7.68 -2.51
CA VAL A 164 -3.64 -6.49 -1.77
C VAL A 164 -5.17 -6.34 -1.86
N PRO A 165 -5.84 -6.47 -3.02
CA PRO A 165 -7.31 -6.48 -3.07
C PRO A 165 -7.95 -7.57 -2.23
N LEU A 166 -7.42 -8.80 -2.25
CA LEU A 166 -7.93 -9.90 -1.46
C LEU A 166 -7.79 -9.63 0.05
N LEU A 167 -6.66 -9.08 0.47
CA LEU A 167 -6.42 -8.70 1.86
C LEU A 167 -7.32 -7.54 2.30
N THR A 168 -7.67 -6.63 1.40
CA THR A 168 -8.61 -5.54 1.68
C THR A 168 -10.02 -6.09 1.90
N ILE A 169 -10.53 -6.92 1.00
CA ILE A 169 -11.85 -7.57 1.18
C ILE A 169 -11.91 -8.34 2.51
N TYR A 170 -10.85 -9.07 2.83
CA TYR A 170 -10.74 -9.76 4.11
C TYR A 170 -10.76 -8.80 5.30
N SER A 171 -10.01 -7.70 5.23
CA SER A 171 -9.98 -6.64 6.25
C SER A 171 -11.36 -6.03 6.49
N ASP A 172 -12.07 -5.71 5.40
CA ASP A 172 -13.40 -5.08 5.45
C ASP A 172 -14.43 -5.99 6.12
N LEU A 173 -14.42 -7.29 5.79
CA LEU A 173 -15.29 -8.28 6.43
C LEU A 173 -15.02 -8.39 7.94
N ILE A 174 -13.75 -8.42 8.33
CA ILE A 174 -13.35 -8.47 9.75
C ILE A 174 -13.66 -7.16 10.47
N ALA A 175 -13.54 -6.01 9.79
CA ALA A 175 -13.90 -4.70 10.35
C ALA A 175 -15.41 -4.61 10.63
N LEU A 176 -16.26 -5.07 9.71
CA LEU A 176 -17.70 -5.14 9.94
C LEU A 176 -18.05 -6.06 11.12
N PHE A 177 -17.34 -7.17 11.26
CA PHE A 177 -17.52 -8.06 12.42
C PHE A 177 -17.09 -7.39 13.73
N GLY A 178 -15.98 -6.64 13.73
CA GLY A 178 -15.54 -5.83 14.87
C GLY A 178 -16.56 -4.76 15.24
N GLY A 179 -17.12 -4.08 14.22
CA GLY A 179 -18.20 -3.11 14.40
C GLY A 179 -19.47 -3.71 15.01
N TYR A 180 -19.87 -4.89 14.55
CA TYR A 180 -20.99 -5.64 15.13
C TYR A 180 -20.77 -5.94 16.62
N LEU A 181 -19.60 -6.46 17.00
CA LEU A 181 -19.32 -6.77 18.40
C LEU A 181 -19.33 -5.51 19.26
N ALA A 182 -18.76 -4.41 18.79
CA ALA A 182 -18.75 -3.14 19.50
C ALA A 182 -20.18 -2.55 19.68
N MET A 183 -21.05 -2.66 18.66
CA MET A 183 -22.43 -2.24 18.75
C MET A 183 -23.22 -3.08 19.77
N ASN A 184 -22.98 -4.38 19.79
CA ASN A 184 -23.73 -5.33 20.62
C ASN A 184 -23.41 -5.24 22.15
N ILE A 185 -22.39 -4.45 22.53
CA ILE A 185 -22.09 -4.15 23.94
C ILE A 185 -23.24 -3.32 24.58
N HIS A 186 -23.91 -2.48 23.79
CA HIS A 186 -24.92 -1.56 24.29
C HIS A 186 -26.31 -1.82 23.71
N ASP A 187 -26.40 -2.37 22.53
CA ASP A 187 -27.65 -2.60 21.79
C ASP A 187 -27.73 -4.05 21.36
N THR A 188 -28.78 -4.76 21.77
CA THR A 188 -28.97 -6.17 21.38
C THR A 188 -29.45 -6.25 19.93
N SER A 189 -28.50 -6.38 19.00
CA SER A 189 -28.81 -6.63 17.59
C SER A 189 -28.36 -8.04 17.16
N THR A 190 -29.15 -8.71 16.35
CA THR A 190 -28.75 -9.99 15.77
C THR A 190 -27.70 -9.76 14.70
N LEU A 191 -26.68 -10.63 14.62
CA LEU A 191 -25.65 -10.60 13.57
C LEU A 191 -26.26 -10.43 12.17
N ARG A 192 -27.31 -11.21 11.87
CA ARG A 192 -28.01 -11.13 10.59
C ARG A 192 -28.58 -9.73 10.33
N HIS A 193 -29.21 -9.12 11.32
CA HIS A 193 -29.79 -7.78 11.17
C HIS A 193 -28.71 -6.74 10.90
N PHE A 194 -27.60 -6.80 11.63
CA PHE A 194 -26.47 -5.88 11.43
C PHE A 194 -25.89 -6.00 10.00
N PHE A 195 -25.60 -7.23 9.54
CA PHE A 195 -25.03 -7.44 8.20
C PHE A 195 -26.02 -7.07 7.08
N VAL A 196 -27.28 -7.35 7.23
CA VAL A 196 -28.32 -6.92 6.26
C VAL A 196 -28.39 -5.40 6.20
N ALA A 197 -28.42 -4.72 7.34
CA ALA A 197 -28.41 -3.27 7.39
C ALA A 197 -27.11 -2.66 6.82
N ALA A 198 -25.95 -3.28 7.10
CA ALA A 198 -24.66 -2.87 6.53
C ALA A 198 -24.63 -3.00 5.01
N MET A 199 -25.12 -4.11 4.46
CA MET A 199 -25.12 -4.38 3.02
C MET A 199 -26.20 -3.58 2.26
N SER A 200 -27.32 -3.24 2.89
CA SER A 200 -28.40 -2.48 2.25
C SER A 200 -28.04 -1.04 1.89
N HIS A 201 -26.96 -0.49 2.51
CA HIS A 201 -26.48 0.85 2.24
C HIS A 201 -25.24 0.88 1.33
N LEU A 202 -24.69 -0.30 0.98
CA LEU A 202 -23.58 -0.41 0.05
C LEU A 202 -24.12 -0.45 -1.38
N GLU A 203 -23.78 0.57 -2.14
CA GLU A 203 -24.05 0.62 -3.57
C GLU A 203 -22.90 0.05 -4.38
N PHE A 204 -23.17 -0.36 -5.62
CA PHE A 204 -22.12 -0.86 -6.52
C PHE A 204 -21.03 0.20 -6.77
N ILE A 205 -21.41 1.47 -6.75
CA ILE A 205 -20.50 2.61 -6.92
C ILE A 205 -19.55 2.81 -5.74
N ASP A 206 -19.83 2.27 -4.56
CA ASP A 206 -18.92 2.31 -3.42
C ASP A 206 -17.87 1.19 -3.50
N VAL A 207 -18.30 -0.01 -3.90
CA VAL A 207 -17.47 -1.21 -3.86
C VAL A 207 -16.52 -1.31 -5.06
N PHE A 208 -17.01 -1.03 -6.27
CA PHE A 208 -16.25 -1.24 -7.49
C PHE A 208 -15.01 -0.34 -7.62
N PRO A 209 -15.12 1.00 -7.43
CA PRO A 209 -13.94 1.88 -7.43
C PRO A 209 -12.97 1.56 -6.28
N ALA A 210 -13.50 1.18 -5.10
CA ALA A 210 -12.69 0.80 -3.95
C ALA A 210 -11.81 -0.43 -4.27
N ILE A 211 -12.36 -1.46 -4.92
CA ILE A 211 -11.57 -2.63 -5.34
C ILE A 211 -10.55 -2.24 -6.42
N ILE A 212 -10.93 -1.43 -7.41
CA ILE A 212 -10.01 -1.00 -8.47
C ILE A 212 -8.81 -0.26 -7.89
N LYS A 213 -9.02 0.68 -6.96
CA LYS A 213 -7.90 1.43 -6.35
C LYS A 213 -6.92 0.53 -5.59
N THR A 214 -7.39 -0.59 -5.01
CA THR A 214 -6.51 -1.53 -4.31
C THR A 214 -5.56 -2.28 -5.24
N PHE A 215 -5.91 -2.51 -6.51
CA PHE A 215 -4.97 -3.03 -7.51
C PHE A 215 -3.82 -2.04 -7.76
N PHE A 216 -4.13 -0.75 -7.86
CA PHE A 216 -3.10 0.29 -7.99
C PHE A 216 -2.24 0.40 -6.74
N PHE A 217 -2.82 0.26 -5.54
CA PHE A 217 -2.05 0.21 -4.30
C PHE A 217 -1.09 -0.98 -4.30
N GLY A 218 -1.56 -2.17 -4.65
CA GLY A 218 -0.73 -3.37 -4.78
C GLY A 218 0.42 -3.20 -5.77
N PHE A 219 0.13 -2.59 -6.94
CA PHE A 219 1.14 -2.27 -7.94
C PHE A 219 2.23 -1.36 -7.38
N VAL A 220 1.84 -0.25 -6.75
CA VAL A 220 2.79 0.75 -6.24
C VAL A 220 3.62 0.20 -5.09
N VAL A 221 3.01 -0.55 -4.16
CA VAL A 221 3.71 -1.19 -3.04
C VAL A 221 4.79 -2.15 -3.54
N GLY A 222 4.43 -3.03 -4.49
CA GLY A 222 5.36 -3.99 -5.06
C GLY A 222 6.47 -3.34 -5.88
N LEU A 223 6.08 -2.42 -6.78
CA LEU A 223 7.02 -1.76 -7.69
C LEU A 223 8.05 -0.90 -6.93
N ILE A 224 7.58 -0.04 -6.00
CA ILE A 224 8.46 0.85 -5.23
C ILE A 224 9.33 0.03 -4.28
N GLY A 225 8.77 -0.99 -3.62
CA GLY A 225 9.54 -1.91 -2.78
C GLY A 225 10.69 -2.55 -3.54
N CYS A 226 10.40 -3.11 -4.72
CA CYS A 226 11.41 -3.69 -5.60
C CYS A 226 12.41 -2.64 -6.14
N TYR A 227 11.94 -1.46 -6.55
CA TYR A 227 12.78 -0.38 -7.07
C TYR A 227 13.83 0.08 -6.06
N LYS A 228 13.42 0.28 -4.81
CA LYS A 228 14.33 0.72 -3.74
C LYS A 228 15.37 -0.34 -3.40
N GLY A 229 14.96 -1.61 -3.35
CA GLY A 229 15.90 -2.72 -3.14
C GLY A 229 16.85 -2.93 -4.31
N TRP A 230 16.35 -2.86 -5.56
CA TRP A 230 17.15 -3.01 -6.77
C TRP A 230 18.26 -1.95 -6.89
N ASN A 231 17.97 -0.72 -6.45
CA ASN A 231 18.91 0.39 -6.49
C ASN A 231 19.68 0.59 -5.17
N ALA A 232 19.71 -0.42 -4.29
CA ALA A 232 20.50 -0.36 -3.06
C ALA A 232 22.00 -0.22 -3.39
N ARG A 233 22.69 0.62 -2.62
CA ARG A 233 24.14 0.83 -2.77
C ARG A 233 24.93 -0.31 -2.12
N ARG A 234 26.24 -0.40 -2.38
CA ARG A 234 27.11 -1.37 -1.70
C ARG A 234 27.16 -1.07 -0.20
N GLY A 235 27.13 -2.12 0.61
CA GLY A 235 27.20 -2.06 2.08
C GLY A 235 25.90 -2.46 2.78
N THR A 236 26.04 -3.11 3.93
CA THR A 236 24.90 -3.64 4.71
C THR A 236 23.94 -2.58 5.22
N GLU A 237 24.45 -1.38 5.53
CA GLU A 237 23.63 -0.23 5.94
C GLU A 237 22.63 0.18 4.85
N SER A 238 22.99 0.03 3.59
CA SER A 238 22.13 0.39 2.47
C SER A 238 20.87 -0.47 2.37
N VAL A 239 20.91 -1.70 2.88
CA VAL A 239 19.75 -2.61 2.93
C VAL A 239 18.66 -2.04 3.84
N GLY A 240 19.04 -1.58 5.05
CA GLY A 240 18.14 -0.92 5.97
C GLY A 240 17.56 0.38 5.41
N MET A 241 18.40 1.19 4.74
CA MET A 241 17.96 2.41 4.08
C MET A 241 16.99 2.12 2.92
N ALA A 242 17.26 1.08 2.12
CA ALA A 242 16.36 0.66 1.04
C ALA A 242 14.99 0.23 1.58
N ALA A 243 14.96 -0.58 2.65
CA ALA A 243 13.74 -1.01 3.31
C ALA A 243 12.92 0.18 3.83
N ASN A 244 13.54 1.10 4.58
CA ASN A 244 12.86 2.27 5.13
C ASN A 244 12.37 3.23 4.04
N SER A 245 13.20 3.51 3.03
CA SER A 245 12.81 4.38 1.91
C SER A 245 11.72 3.76 1.02
N ALA A 246 11.63 2.42 0.96
CA ALA A 246 10.53 1.73 0.30
C ALA A 246 9.20 1.99 1.01
N VAL A 247 9.17 1.89 2.35
CA VAL A 247 7.96 2.18 3.14
C VAL A 247 7.50 3.61 2.92
N VAL A 248 8.39 4.59 3.13
CA VAL A 248 8.03 6.01 3.02
C VAL A 248 7.55 6.35 1.61
N ALA A 249 8.27 5.92 0.58
CA ALA A 249 7.91 6.26 -0.79
C ALA A 249 6.61 5.58 -1.24
N SER A 250 6.39 4.30 -0.88
CA SER A 250 5.15 3.59 -1.23
C SER A 250 3.94 4.14 -0.47
N SER A 251 4.09 4.50 0.82
CA SER A 251 2.99 5.11 1.60
C SER A 251 2.58 6.47 1.03
N LEU A 252 3.54 7.33 0.67
CA LEU A 252 3.23 8.60 0.01
C LEU A 252 2.51 8.39 -1.34
N ALA A 253 2.96 7.42 -2.13
CA ALA A 253 2.33 7.12 -3.41
C ALA A 253 0.92 6.54 -3.23
N VAL A 254 0.67 5.72 -2.20
CA VAL A 254 -0.67 5.24 -1.85
C VAL A 254 -1.60 6.41 -1.55
N PHE A 255 -1.20 7.38 -0.71
CA PHE A 255 -2.03 8.56 -0.42
C PHE A 255 -2.32 9.41 -1.66
N VAL A 256 -1.34 9.58 -2.56
CA VAL A 256 -1.57 10.33 -3.81
C VAL A 256 -2.57 9.60 -4.70
N ILE A 257 -2.45 8.28 -4.86
CA ILE A 257 -3.39 7.49 -5.66
C ILE A 257 -4.78 7.51 -5.02
N ASP A 258 -4.87 7.40 -3.70
CA ASP A 258 -6.14 7.45 -2.97
C ASP A 258 -6.86 8.77 -3.18
N MET A 259 -6.16 9.89 -3.03
CA MET A 259 -6.71 11.23 -3.30
C MET A 259 -7.22 11.35 -4.75
N LEU A 260 -6.47 10.86 -5.73
CA LEU A 260 -6.89 10.90 -7.12
C LEU A 260 -8.10 9.98 -7.39
N ALA A 261 -8.10 8.79 -6.80
CA ALA A 261 -9.20 7.85 -6.92
C ALA A 261 -10.49 8.42 -6.30
N ALA A 262 -10.39 9.04 -5.12
CA ALA A 262 -11.54 9.70 -4.46
C ALA A 262 -12.12 10.82 -5.32
N GLN A 263 -11.27 11.69 -5.91
CA GLN A 263 -11.72 12.76 -6.81
C GLN A 263 -12.40 12.22 -8.07
N ILE A 264 -11.85 11.15 -8.66
CA ILE A 264 -12.45 10.53 -9.86
C ILE A 264 -13.80 9.91 -9.51
N THR A 265 -13.92 9.25 -8.37
CA THR A 265 -15.19 8.65 -7.91
C THR A 265 -16.24 9.73 -7.66
N ASP A 266 -15.87 10.86 -7.02
CA ASP A 266 -16.77 11.99 -6.77
C ASP A 266 -17.26 12.67 -8.06
N LEU A 267 -16.47 12.66 -9.12
CA LEU A 267 -16.87 13.18 -10.43
C LEU A 267 -17.82 12.26 -11.20
N LEU A 268 -17.89 10.98 -10.82
CA LEU A 268 -18.73 9.96 -11.47
C LEU A 268 -20.08 9.75 -10.79
N VAL A 269 -20.22 10.26 -9.58
CA VAL A 269 -21.44 10.26 -8.75
C VAL A 269 -22.17 11.59 -8.90
#